data_0f9d63c46bd3dab897690e576a7fe0ea
#
_entry.id   0f9d63c46bd3dab897690e576a7fe0ea
#
_cell.length_a   1.000
_cell.length_b   1.000
_cell.length_c   1.000
_cell.angle_alpha   90.00
_cell.angle_beta   90.00
_cell.angle_gamma   90.00
#
_symmetry.space_group_name_H-M   'P 1'
#
loop_
_entity.id
_entity.type
_entity.pdbx_description
1 polymer ?
#
loop_
_entity_poly.entity_id
_entity_poly.type
_entity_poly.pdbx_seq_one_letter_code
_entity_poly.pdbx_strand_id
1 'polypeptide(L)'
;MAAPTPVPADRFRAGDFASDCSPDDLVYFLLNVGDGDAQLVLLPAEQDGTRRALVVDAGARRKLPALVEALSQTPLLPARHDLFPVVVGTHPHEDHIAGMPEFLDDLGDFVREYWEPGYYHPSASYMETMRALEDRPEIQHSQPTSGFTRFIGPVRVVVLSPTISLRNRFDSYGVTINNASIALKIEFPAARVEQRGSNRRYLRLRRTQGLVLGADAQTLSWGQVMSDFAELRPSDSPVAKQLRMALGSDPLRAQVFKVPHHASKHGVNLELVELIKPSLSLISCAPGGRYHFPHTVAQESVREALEAIATTGATHRPDHDLGIHYTGSSDTDERPLGSIAVVISPTGRKRSLWRFGDRPDEPVPVGAGRLFLGKDLSAELPTEDVETVVL
;
A
#
# COMPACT_ATOMS: atom_id res chain seq x y z
N MET A 1 -7.92 -23.63 -11.68
CA MET A 1 -7.10 -22.52 -11.18
C MET A 1 -5.67 -23.00 -11.08
N ALA A 2 -4.72 -22.32 -11.69
CA ALA A 2 -3.32 -22.60 -11.42
C ALA A 2 -3.03 -22.04 -10.01
N ALA A 3 -2.71 -22.90 -9.05
CA ALA A 3 -2.24 -22.46 -7.75
C ALA A 3 -0.97 -21.61 -7.92
N PRO A 4 -0.72 -20.61 -7.05
CA PRO A 4 0.54 -19.88 -7.07
C PRO A 4 1.71 -20.85 -7.03
N THR A 5 2.71 -20.65 -7.89
CA THR A 5 3.90 -21.51 -7.91
C THR A 5 4.61 -21.41 -6.54
N PRO A 6 4.86 -22.52 -5.82
CA PRO A 6 5.55 -22.48 -4.54
C PRO A 6 6.92 -21.80 -4.67
N VAL A 7 7.24 -20.90 -3.76
CA VAL A 7 8.57 -20.29 -3.74
C VAL A 7 9.56 -21.26 -3.09
N PRO A 8 10.64 -21.66 -3.78
CA PRO A 8 11.63 -22.59 -3.24
C PRO A 8 12.22 -22.11 -1.90
N ALA A 9 12.46 -23.04 -0.96
CA ALA A 9 12.92 -22.69 0.38
C ALA A 9 14.30 -22.03 0.41
N ASP A 10 15.18 -22.34 -0.55
CA ASP A 10 16.52 -21.77 -0.73
C ASP A 10 16.47 -20.28 -1.18
N ARG A 11 15.28 -19.80 -1.60
CA ARG A 11 15.04 -18.39 -1.89
C ARG A 11 14.81 -17.54 -0.64
N PHE A 12 14.89 -18.13 0.56
CA PHE A 12 14.68 -17.41 1.80
C PHE A 12 15.84 -17.58 2.77
N ARG A 13 16.20 -16.51 3.46
CA ARG A 13 17.10 -16.49 4.59
C ARG A 13 16.31 -16.13 5.85
N ALA A 14 16.32 -17.02 6.85
CA ALA A 14 15.76 -16.69 8.16
C ALA A 14 16.51 -15.52 8.81
N GLY A 15 15.78 -14.65 9.50
CA GLY A 15 16.34 -13.49 10.19
C GLY A 15 15.35 -12.89 11.19
N ASP A 16 15.86 -12.03 12.05
CA ASP A 16 15.05 -11.19 12.91
C ASP A 16 14.74 -9.90 12.17
N PHE A 17 13.51 -9.80 11.67
CA PHE A 17 13.05 -8.64 10.90
C PHE A 17 13.23 -7.34 11.67
N ALA A 18 12.88 -7.32 12.96
CA ALA A 18 12.94 -6.10 13.77
C ALA A 18 14.37 -5.60 13.96
N SER A 19 15.35 -6.51 14.05
CA SER A 19 16.76 -6.16 14.15
C SER A 19 17.40 -5.75 12.82
N ASP A 20 16.88 -6.26 11.70
CA ASP A 20 17.41 -5.98 10.36
C ASP A 20 16.86 -4.68 9.73
N CYS A 21 15.83 -4.07 10.34
CA CYS A 21 15.22 -2.82 9.87
C CYS A 21 15.73 -1.61 10.67
N SER A 22 15.99 -0.53 9.96
CA SER A 22 16.29 0.77 10.58
C SER A 22 15.00 1.53 10.91
N PRO A 23 14.96 2.31 12.01
CA PRO A 23 13.88 3.27 12.25
C PRO A 23 13.67 4.29 11.12
N ASP A 24 14.72 4.57 10.33
CA ASP A 24 14.67 5.50 9.19
C ASP A 24 14.11 4.88 7.90
N ASP A 25 13.90 3.56 7.88
CA ASP A 25 13.32 2.89 6.72
C ASP A 25 11.81 3.16 6.65
N LEU A 26 11.25 3.28 5.45
CA LEU A 26 9.82 3.09 5.26
C LEU A 26 9.54 1.60 5.15
N VAL A 27 8.59 1.11 5.96
CA VAL A 27 8.21 -0.31 5.96
C VAL A 27 6.72 -0.44 5.65
N TYR A 28 6.41 -1.17 4.59
CA TYR A 28 5.03 -1.48 4.22
C TYR A 28 4.71 -2.93 4.55
N PHE A 29 3.69 -3.15 5.38
CA PHE A 29 3.14 -4.46 5.69
C PHE A 29 1.83 -4.68 4.92
N LEU A 30 1.73 -5.80 4.22
CA LEU A 30 0.51 -6.40 3.72
C LEU A 30 0.22 -7.66 4.55
N LEU A 31 -0.83 -7.62 5.36
CA LEU A 31 -1.13 -8.69 6.31
C LEU A 31 -1.88 -9.84 5.63
N ASN A 32 -1.59 -11.05 6.04
CA ASN A 32 -2.38 -12.21 5.65
C ASN A 32 -3.67 -12.25 6.46
N VAL A 33 -4.76 -11.80 5.86
CA VAL A 33 -6.11 -11.81 6.44
C VAL A 33 -7.10 -12.64 5.59
N GLY A 34 -6.56 -13.47 4.70
CA GLY A 34 -7.38 -14.23 3.74
C GLY A 34 -7.75 -13.39 2.51
N ASP A 35 -9.01 -13.52 2.07
CA ASP A 35 -9.58 -12.68 1.01
C ASP A 35 -10.00 -11.33 1.64
N GLY A 36 -9.03 -10.47 1.92
CA GLY A 36 -9.25 -9.16 2.53
C GLY A 36 -7.96 -8.34 2.58
N ASP A 37 -8.07 -7.11 3.03
CA ASP A 37 -6.95 -6.17 3.18
C ASP A 37 -6.80 -5.70 4.62
N ALA A 38 -5.58 -5.75 5.13
CA ALA A 38 -5.13 -5.04 6.30
C ALA A 38 -3.67 -4.64 6.08
N GLN A 39 -3.37 -3.35 6.17
CA GLN A 39 -2.09 -2.82 5.76
C GLN A 39 -1.58 -1.80 6.77
N LEU A 40 -0.28 -1.84 7.06
CA LEU A 40 0.40 -0.88 7.93
C LEU A 40 1.62 -0.33 7.20
N VAL A 41 1.78 0.99 7.20
CA VAL A 41 2.98 1.65 6.67
C VAL A 41 3.71 2.35 7.80
N LEU A 42 4.83 1.80 8.24
CA LEU A 42 5.71 2.48 9.17
C LEU A 42 6.44 3.60 8.43
N LEU A 43 6.22 4.83 8.83
CA LEU A 43 6.91 5.99 8.29
C LEU A 43 8.32 6.05 8.87
N PRO A 44 9.31 6.63 8.17
CA PRO A 44 10.64 6.83 8.72
C PRO A 44 10.60 7.71 9.98
N ALA A 45 11.51 7.45 10.90
CA ALA A 45 11.64 8.24 12.12
C ALA A 45 11.88 9.72 11.81
N GLU A 46 11.31 10.58 12.62
CA GLU A 46 11.55 12.02 12.59
C GLU A 46 12.86 12.36 13.31
N GLN A 47 13.29 13.64 13.23
CA GLN A 47 14.55 14.09 13.83
C GLN A 47 14.63 13.90 15.36
N ASP A 48 13.47 13.86 16.00
CA ASP A 48 13.34 13.59 17.45
C ASP A 48 13.33 12.09 17.80
N GLY A 49 13.54 11.22 16.81
CA GLY A 49 13.51 9.76 16.95
C GLY A 49 12.10 9.18 17.00
N THR A 50 11.06 10.00 16.91
CA THR A 50 9.68 9.51 16.90
C THR A 50 9.32 8.91 15.55
N ARG A 51 8.50 7.85 15.56
CA ARG A 51 8.04 7.17 14.35
C ARG A 51 6.53 7.06 14.35
N ARG A 52 5.93 7.27 13.20
CA ARG A 52 4.49 7.19 12.97
C ARG A 52 4.17 6.07 11.98
N ALA A 53 2.88 5.74 11.91
CA ALA A 53 2.39 4.74 10.95
C ALA A 53 1.10 5.20 10.29
N LEU A 54 0.88 4.73 9.04
CA LEU A 54 -0.41 4.82 8.37
C LEU A 54 -1.08 3.45 8.42
N VAL A 55 -2.38 3.43 8.61
CA VAL A 55 -3.21 2.25 8.48
C VAL A 55 -4.05 2.38 7.22
N VAL A 56 -4.11 1.31 6.43
CA VAL A 56 -4.99 1.22 5.26
C VAL A 56 -5.72 -0.11 5.34
N ASP A 57 -7.00 -0.03 5.68
CA ASP A 57 -7.88 -1.15 5.97
C ASP A 57 -7.49 -2.00 7.19
N ALA A 58 -8.47 -2.66 7.76
CA ALA A 58 -8.36 -3.61 8.85
C ALA A 58 -9.39 -4.75 8.64
N GLY A 59 -9.20 -5.56 7.60
CA GLY A 59 -10.14 -6.61 7.18
C GLY A 59 -10.28 -7.78 8.15
N ALA A 60 -9.38 -7.93 9.11
CA ALA A 60 -9.46 -8.96 10.14
C ALA A 60 -9.34 -8.36 11.54
N ARG A 61 -10.17 -8.86 12.45
CA ARG A 61 -10.11 -8.51 13.87
C ARG A 61 -8.74 -8.90 14.45
N ARG A 62 -8.24 -8.13 15.42
CA ARG A 62 -7.01 -8.37 16.20
C ARG A 62 -5.70 -8.41 15.43
N LYS A 63 -5.70 -8.71 14.13
CA LYS A 63 -4.46 -8.89 13.36
C LYS A 63 -3.58 -7.64 13.37
N LEU A 64 -4.21 -6.49 13.08
CA LEU A 64 -3.51 -5.20 13.03
C LEU A 64 -3.13 -4.68 14.44
N PRO A 65 -4.03 -4.68 15.46
CA PRO A 65 -3.65 -4.34 16.83
C PRO A 65 -2.51 -5.20 17.37
N ALA A 66 -2.55 -6.53 17.14
CA ALA A 66 -1.48 -7.44 17.56
C ALA A 66 -0.14 -7.14 16.89
N LEU A 67 -0.13 -6.75 15.60
CA LEU A 67 1.09 -6.31 14.92
C LEU A 67 1.63 -5.02 15.55
N VAL A 68 0.77 -4.04 15.82
CA VAL A 68 1.16 -2.76 16.44
C VAL A 68 1.74 -3.01 17.83
N GLU A 69 1.11 -3.87 18.63
CA GLU A 69 1.61 -4.28 19.94
C GLU A 69 2.99 -4.95 19.84
N ALA A 70 3.15 -5.93 18.93
CA ALA A 70 4.43 -6.60 18.72
C ALA A 70 5.54 -5.63 18.29
N LEU A 71 5.22 -4.68 17.39
CA LEU A 71 6.16 -3.65 16.95
C LEU A 71 6.51 -2.65 18.05
N SER A 72 5.57 -2.35 18.96
CA SER A 72 5.81 -1.42 20.10
C SER A 72 6.84 -1.95 21.09
N GLN A 73 7.05 -3.25 21.11
CA GLN A 73 8.11 -3.90 21.90
C GLN A 73 9.49 -3.86 21.22
N THR A 74 9.57 -3.24 20.05
CA THR A 74 10.80 -3.12 19.26
C THR A 74 11.16 -1.64 19.05
N PRO A 75 12.41 -1.32 18.66
CA PRO A 75 12.77 0.05 18.28
C PRO A 75 12.04 0.57 17.04
N LEU A 76 11.34 -0.29 16.30
CA LEU A 76 10.70 0.07 15.03
C LEU A 76 9.46 0.93 15.20
N LEU A 77 8.72 0.79 16.30
CA LEU A 77 7.50 1.57 16.53
C LEU A 77 7.33 1.89 18.03
N PRO A 78 8.17 2.76 18.62
CA PRO A 78 8.00 3.13 20.01
C PRO A 78 6.64 3.79 20.25
N ALA A 79 6.04 3.53 21.41
CA ALA A 79 4.74 4.08 21.80
C ALA A 79 4.74 5.61 21.80
N ARG A 80 3.66 6.23 21.28
CA ARG A 80 3.48 7.69 21.25
C ARG A 80 2.00 8.08 21.07
N HIS A 81 1.65 9.32 21.42
CA HIS A 81 0.27 9.81 21.39
C HIS A 81 -0.32 10.11 20.02
N ASP A 82 0.48 10.36 18.98
CA ASP A 82 0.05 10.68 17.64
C ASP A 82 0.59 9.65 16.62
N LEU A 83 0.47 8.38 17.00
CA LEU A 83 1.04 7.26 16.25
C LEU A 83 0.48 7.16 14.83
N PHE A 84 -0.83 7.37 14.68
CA PHE A 84 -1.52 7.24 13.40
C PHE A 84 -1.99 8.61 12.88
N PRO A 85 -1.17 9.32 12.08
CA PRO A 85 -1.60 10.57 11.47
C PRO A 85 -2.79 10.39 10.53
N VAL A 86 -2.92 9.21 9.89
CA VAL A 86 -4.04 8.86 9.02
C VAL A 86 -4.35 7.37 9.14
N VAL A 87 -5.62 7.07 9.31
CA VAL A 87 -6.23 5.75 9.17
C VAL A 87 -7.21 5.80 8.01
N VAL A 88 -7.14 4.85 7.09
CA VAL A 88 -7.96 4.83 5.89
C VAL A 88 -8.85 3.58 5.90
N GLY A 89 -10.16 3.75 5.88
CA GLY A 89 -11.11 2.74 5.46
C GLY A 89 -11.38 2.93 3.97
N THR A 90 -10.77 2.12 3.11
CA THR A 90 -10.80 2.36 1.67
C THR A 90 -12.20 2.26 1.08
N HIS A 91 -13.02 1.36 1.61
CA HIS A 91 -14.43 1.21 1.31
C HIS A 91 -15.10 0.29 2.36
N PRO A 92 -16.43 0.30 2.53
CA PRO A 92 -17.10 -0.31 3.67
C PRO A 92 -17.43 -1.80 3.53
N HIS A 93 -16.72 -2.58 2.71
CA HIS A 93 -16.88 -4.02 2.69
C HIS A 93 -16.21 -4.68 3.91
N GLU A 94 -16.79 -5.77 4.39
CA GLU A 94 -16.36 -6.48 5.60
C GLU A 94 -14.91 -6.96 5.52
N ASP A 95 -14.45 -7.42 4.39
CA ASP A 95 -13.09 -7.87 4.15
C ASP A 95 -12.03 -6.75 4.18
N HIS A 96 -12.49 -5.48 4.31
CA HIS A 96 -11.64 -4.30 4.47
C HIS A 96 -11.78 -3.63 5.84
N ILE A 97 -12.97 -3.67 6.45
CA ILE A 97 -13.22 -2.93 7.69
C ILE A 97 -13.71 -3.78 8.87
N ALA A 98 -13.80 -5.11 8.76
CA ALA A 98 -14.32 -5.95 9.85
C ALA A 98 -13.56 -5.81 11.18
N GLY A 99 -12.28 -5.49 11.14
CA GLY A 99 -11.45 -5.23 12.33
C GLY A 99 -11.30 -3.75 12.69
N MET A 100 -11.86 -2.83 11.88
CA MET A 100 -11.72 -1.38 12.12
C MET A 100 -12.37 -0.90 13.43
N PRO A 101 -13.58 -1.38 13.80
CA PRO A 101 -14.15 -1.01 15.10
C PRO A 101 -13.23 -1.36 16.28
N GLU A 102 -12.72 -2.61 16.31
CA GLU A 102 -11.80 -3.05 17.36
C GLU A 102 -10.48 -2.28 17.33
N PHE A 103 -9.95 -1.98 16.13
CA PHE A 103 -8.75 -1.14 16.00
C PHE A 103 -8.98 0.27 16.60
N LEU A 104 -10.13 0.88 16.35
CA LEU A 104 -10.47 2.19 16.91
C LEU A 104 -10.73 2.12 18.41
N ASP A 105 -11.30 1.03 18.93
CA ASP A 105 -11.50 0.83 20.37
C ASP A 105 -10.17 0.69 21.10
N ASP A 106 -9.22 -0.07 20.55
CA ASP A 106 -7.92 -0.32 21.17
C ASP A 106 -6.92 0.83 20.98
N LEU A 107 -6.94 1.48 19.83
CA LEU A 107 -5.88 2.41 19.38
C LEU A 107 -6.41 3.78 18.89
N GLY A 108 -7.71 4.04 19.00
CA GLY A 108 -8.33 5.27 18.48
C GLY A 108 -7.76 6.54 19.10
N ASP A 109 -7.36 6.52 20.37
CA ASP A 109 -6.75 7.66 21.07
C ASP A 109 -5.42 8.12 20.41
N PHE A 110 -4.81 7.27 19.59
CA PHE A 110 -3.57 7.56 18.86
C PHE A 110 -3.82 8.01 17.42
N VAL A 111 -5.09 8.07 16.98
CA VAL A 111 -5.51 8.43 15.61
C VAL A 111 -5.77 9.93 15.50
N ARG A 112 -5.28 10.56 14.42
CA ARG A 112 -5.54 12.00 14.14
C ARG A 112 -6.59 12.21 13.08
N GLU A 113 -6.52 11.46 11.99
CA GLU A 113 -7.46 11.56 10.88
C GLU A 113 -7.97 10.18 10.48
N TYR A 114 -9.26 10.08 10.18
CA TYR A 114 -9.87 8.93 9.53
C TYR A 114 -10.36 9.33 8.14
N TRP A 115 -9.94 8.58 7.13
CA TRP A 115 -10.35 8.80 5.75
C TRP A 115 -11.27 7.69 5.29
N GLU A 116 -12.38 8.06 4.64
CA GLU A 116 -13.30 7.13 4.00
C GLU A 116 -13.91 7.75 2.73
N PRO A 117 -14.49 6.97 1.80
CA PRO A 117 -14.91 7.49 0.50
C PRO A 117 -16.19 8.34 0.53
N GLY A 118 -16.95 8.38 1.62
CA GLY A 118 -18.08 9.30 1.81
C GLY A 118 -19.42 8.76 1.33
N TYR A 119 -19.70 7.47 1.51
CA TYR A 119 -21.01 6.91 1.26
C TYR A 119 -21.45 5.92 2.33
N TYR A 120 -22.74 5.90 2.60
CA TYR A 120 -23.35 5.00 3.56
C TYR A 120 -23.35 3.55 3.09
N HIS A 121 -23.07 2.61 4.01
CA HIS A 121 -23.22 1.19 3.80
C HIS A 121 -23.88 0.52 5.00
N PRO A 122 -24.90 -0.34 4.83
CA PRO A 122 -25.65 -0.92 5.93
C PRO A 122 -24.98 -2.17 6.56
N SER A 123 -23.66 -2.30 6.52
CA SER A 123 -22.95 -3.39 7.21
C SER A 123 -22.77 -3.10 8.70
N ALA A 124 -22.68 -4.16 9.52
CA ALA A 124 -22.45 -4.02 10.94
C ALA A 124 -21.12 -3.32 11.24
N SER A 125 -20.05 -3.75 10.59
CA SER A 125 -18.70 -3.19 10.80
C SER A 125 -18.63 -1.72 10.39
N TYR A 126 -19.33 -1.30 9.31
CA TYR A 126 -19.40 0.12 8.95
C TYR A 126 -20.10 0.93 10.04
N MET A 127 -21.26 0.46 10.52
CA MET A 127 -22.02 1.17 11.55
C MET A 127 -21.28 1.23 12.88
N GLU A 128 -20.57 0.16 13.25
CA GLU A 128 -19.73 0.13 14.46
C GLU A 128 -18.52 1.08 14.31
N THR A 129 -17.88 1.12 13.14
CA THR A 129 -16.79 2.07 12.83
C THR A 129 -17.27 3.51 12.96
N MET A 130 -18.44 3.85 12.38
CA MET A 130 -18.98 5.20 12.46
C MET A 130 -19.32 5.60 13.91
N ARG A 131 -19.87 4.70 14.72
CA ARG A 131 -20.10 4.94 16.16
C ARG A 131 -18.78 5.17 16.93
N ALA A 132 -17.77 4.32 16.67
CA ALA A 132 -16.46 4.49 17.28
C ALA A 132 -15.81 5.85 16.95
N LEU A 133 -16.08 6.40 15.76
CA LEU A 133 -15.65 7.75 15.38
C LEU A 133 -16.51 8.86 16.01
N GLU A 134 -17.84 8.66 16.12
CA GLU A 134 -18.73 9.60 16.83
C GLU A 134 -18.34 9.75 18.30
N ASP A 135 -17.90 8.66 18.93
CA ASP A 135 -17.43 8.66 20.33
C ASP A 135 -16.04 9.32 20.51
N ARG A 136 -15.34 9.63 19.39
CA ARG A 136 -13.99 10.24 19.37
C ARG A 136 -13.95 11.49 18.47
N PRO A 137 -14.59 12.59 18.90
CA PRO A 137 -14.72 13.82 18.11
C PRO A 137 -13.37 14.50 17.82
N GLU A 138 -12.29 14.12 18.47
CA GLU A 138 -10.91 14.57 18.20
C GLU A 138 -10.32 13.96 16.94
N ILE A 139 -10.86 12.85 16.44
CA ILE A 139 -10.45 12.26 15.16
C ILE A 139 -11.10 13.06 14.03
N GLN A 140 -10.27 13.70 13.22
CA GLN A 140 -10.76 14.42 12.06
C GLN A 140 -11.28 13.44 11.00
N HIS A 141 -12.57 13.45 10.72
CA HIS A 141 -13.18 12.66 9.65
C HIS A 141 -13.05 13.38 8.30
N SER A 142 -12.50 12.73 7.30
CA SER A 142 -12.21 13.31 5.99
C SER A 142 -12.60 12.36 4.85
N GLN A 143 -13.02 12.96 3.73
CA GLN A 143 -13.45 12.24 2.53
C GLN A 143 -12.62 12.71 1.32
N PRO A 144 -11.34 12.30 1.24
CA PRO A 144 -10.46 12.76 0.18
C PRO A 144 -10.86 12.19 -1.19
N THR A 145 -10.50 12.93 -2.24
CA THR A 145 -10.75 12.54 -3.63
C THR A 145 -9.46 12.61 -4.44
N SER A 146 -9.50 12.09 -5.66
CA SER A 146 -8.39 12.09 -6.63
C SER A 146 -7.65 13.42 -6.66
N GLY A 147 -6.32 13.37 -6.59
CA GLY A 147 -5.42 14.52 -6.54
C GLY A 147 -5.13 15.08 -5.15
N PHE A 148 -5.91 14.70 -4.12
CA PHE A 148 -5.57 15.09 -2.76
C PHE A 148 -4.19 14.56 -2.37
N THR A 149 -3.36 15.42 -1.78
CA THR A 149 -1.97 15.10 -1.44
C THR A 149 -1.65 15.50 -0.01
N ARG A 150 -1.03 14.59 0.74
CA ARG A 150 -0.55 14.81 2.11
C ARG A 150 0.93 14.49 2.22
N PHE A 151 1.70 15.38 2.83
CA PHE A 151 3.07 15.11 3.25
C PHE A 151 3.11 14.78 4.74
N ILE A 152 3.79 13.68 5.09
CA ILE A 152 4.04 13.26 6.46
C ILE A 152 5.55 12.98 6.57
N GLY A 153 6.28 13.96 7.11
CA GLY A 153 7.73 13.93 7.04
C GLY A 153 8.22 13.80 5.58
N PRO A 154 9.16 12.92 5.26
CA PRO A 154 9.66 12.73 3.90
C PRO A 154 8.74 11.90 2.99
N VAL A 155 7.59 11.47 3.48
CA VAL A 155 6.63 10.64 2.74
C VAL A 155 5.53 11.50 2.16
N ARG A 156 5.17 11.24 0.90
CA ARG A 156 4.02 11.84 0.21
C ARG A 156 2.96 10.78 -0.01
N VAL A 157 1.73 11.08 0.40
CA VAL A 157 0.54 10.26 0.15
C VAL A 157 -0.32 11.00 -0.86
N VAL A 158 -0.68 10.34 -1.96
CA VAL A 158 -1.55 10.87 -3.02
C VAL A 158 -2.76 9.97 -3.14
N VAL A 159 -3.95 10.55 -3.10
CA VAL A 159 -5.21 9.85 -3.38
C VAL A 159 -5.37 9.75 -4.89
N LEU A 160 -5.45 8.54 -5.42
CA LEU A 160 -5.65 8.28 -6.84
C LEU A 160 -7.16 8.18 -7.18
N SER A 161 -7.94 7.56 -6.31
CA SER A 161 -9.39 7.32 -6.43
C SER A 161 -10.04 7.51 -5.06
N PRO A 162 -11.35 7.81 -4.96
CA PRO A 162 -12.29 8.07 -6.06
C PRO A 162 -12.17 9.49 -6.60
N THR A 163 -12.56 9.68 -7.87
CA THR A 163 -12.81 11.03 -8.39
C THR A 163 -14.10 11.61 -7.82
N ILE A 164 -14.24 12.93 -7.80
CA ILE A 164 -15.47 13.58 -7.33
C ILE A 164 -16.68 13.11 -8.14
N SER A 165 -16.52 12.95 -9.45
CA SER A 165 -17.61 12.51 -10.32
C SER A 165 -18.02 11.06 -10.04
N LEU A 166 -17.07 10.19 -9.72
CA LEU A 166 -17.35 8.80 -9.39
C LEU A 166 -18.07 8.69 -8.05
N ARG A 167 -17.57 9.41 -7.03
CA ARG A 167 -18.21 9.47 -5.71
C ARG A 167 -19.66 9.99 -5.79
N ASN A 168 -19.89 11.05 -6.54
CA ASN A 168 -21.23 11.64 -6.67
C ASN A 168 -22.23 10.78 -7.49
N ARG A 169 -21.73 9.81 -8.26
CA ARG A 169 -22.56 8.88 -9.05
C ARG A 169 -22.93 7.62 -8.30
N PHE A 170 -22.31 7.37 -7.15
CA PHE A 170 -22.46 6.12 -6.44
C PHE A 170 -23.91 5.73 -6.21
N ASP A 171 -24.74 6.62 -5.65
CA ASP A 171 -26.16 6.32 -5.35
C ASP A 171 -27.07 6.42 -6.56
N SER A 172 -26.69 7.14 -7.62
CA SER A 172 -27.58 7.51 -8.70
C SER A 172 -27.54 6.54 -9.90
N TYR A 173 -26.44 5.78 -10.07
CA TYR A 173 -26.18 5.02 -11.30
C TYR A 173 -25.68 3.60 -11.06
N GLY A 174 -25.85 3.05 -9.86
CA GLY A 174 -25.46 1.67 -9.57
C GLY A 174 -23.94 1.43 -9.69
N VAL A 175 -23.11 2.44 -9.46
CA VAL A 175 -21.67 2.28 -9.35
C VAL A 175 -21.40 1.35 -8.18
N THR A 176 -20.65 0.29 -8.40
CA THR A 176 -20.30 -0.65 -7.33
C THR A 176 -19.44 0.05 -6.28
N ILE A 177 -19.61 -0.31 -5.02
CA ILE A 177 -18.85 0.21 -3.88
C ILE A 177 -17.35 0.17 -4.16
N ASN A 178 -16.86 -0.91 -4.76
CA ASN A 178 -15.45 -1.11 -5.11
C ASN A 178 -14.92 -0.01 -6.05
N ASN A 179 -15.73 0.49 -6.99
CA ASN A 179 -15.30 1.58 -7.87
C ASN A 179 -15.15 2.93 -7.15
N ALA A 180 -15.70 3.07 -5.95
CA ALA A 180 -15.51 4.26 -5.12
C ALA A 180 -14.45 4.07 -4.03
N SER A 181 -13.65 3.00 -4.09
CA SER A 181 -12.54 2.76 -3.14
C SER A 181 -11.49 3.86 -3.18
N ILE A 182 -10.94 4.18 -2.01
CA ILE A 182 -9.75 5.03 -1.91
C ILE A 182 -8.54 4.21 -2.32
N ALA A 183 -8.02 4.47 -3.51
CA ALA A 183 -6.72 3.98 -3.95
C ALA A 183 -5.65 5.04 -3.68
N LEU A 184 -4.48 4.61 -3.21
CA LEU A 184 -3.41 5.49 -2.76
C LEU A 184 -2.12 5.25 -3.54
N LYS A 185 -1.34 6.33 -3.71
CA LYS A 185 0.09 6.24 -4.03
C LYS A 185 0.89 6.83 -2.88
N ILE A 186 1.86 6.07 -2.38
CA ILE A 186 2.79 6.48 -1.33
C ILE A 186 4.17 6.59 -1.96
N GLU A 187 4.83 7.72 -1.79
CA GLU A 187 6.16 8.00 -2.35
C GLU A 187 7.17 8.25 -1.23
N PHE A 188 8.33 7.59 -1.31
CA PHE A 188 9.43 7.75 -0.35
C PHE A 188 10.81 7.50 -1.00
N PRO A 189 11.84 8.30 -0.69
CA PRO A 189 11.75 9.61 -0.07
C PRO A 189 11.19 10.63 -1.07
N ALA A 190 10.11 11.33 -0.71
CA ALA A 190 9.46 12.30 -1.59
C ALA A 190 9.90 13.74 -1.34
N ALA A 191 10.36 14.02 -0.11
CA ALA A 191 10.85 15.33 0.27
C ALA A 191 12.01 15.22 1.27
N ARG A 192 12.92 16.20 1.22
CA ARG A 192 13.84 16.51 2.32
C ARG A 192 13.16 17.55 3.21
N VAL A 193 13.06 17.27 4.50
CA VAL A 193 12.51 18.21 5.47
C VAL A 193 13.65 19.02 6.08
N GLU A 194 13.62 20.33 5.89
CA GLU A 194 14.56 21.26 6.52
C GLU A 194 13.87 22.01 7.64
N GLN A 195 14.39 21.91 8.86
CA GLN A 195 13.91 22.67 10.01
C GLN A 195 14.65 24.01 10.06
N ARG A 196 13.90 25.13 10.04
CA ARG A 196 14.47 26.48 10.27
C ARG A 196 13.67 27.15 11.40
N GLY A 197 14.17 27.02 12.63
CA GLY A 197 13.42 27.44 13.82
C GLY A 197 12.11 26.68 13.96
N SER A 198 10.98 27.39 14.07
CA SER A 198 9.63 26.80 14.12
C SER A 198 9.06 26.41 12.75
N ASN A 199 9.71 26.81 11.66
CA ASN A 199 9.20 26.56 10.30
C ASN A 199 9.82 25.29 9.70
N ARG A 200 8.98 24.45 9.12
CA ARG A 200 9.39 23.29 8.31
C ARG A 200 9.32 23.64 6.83
N ARG A 201 10.40 23.40 6.11
CA ARG A 201 10.45 23.55 4.66
C ARG A 201 10.60 22.18 4.02
N TYR A 202 9.76 21.87 3.05
CA TYR A 202 9.83 20.64 2.28
C TYR A 202 10.52 20.91 0.94
N LEU A 203 11.62 20.20 0.69
CA LEU A 203 12.31 20.20 -0.59
C LEU A 203 11.94 18.93 -1.32
N ARG A 204 11.16 19.03 -2.39
CA ARG A 204 10.73 17.86 -3.15
C ARG A 204 11.91 17.15 -3.82
N LEU A 205 11.94 15.82 -3.73
CA LEU A 205 12.89 14.99 -4.44
C LEU A 205 12.28 14.48 -5.75
N ARG A 206 13.07 14.46 -6.81
CA ARG A 206 12.60 14.00 -8.15
C ARG A 206 12.52 12.48 -8.25
N ARG A 207 13.28 11.77 -7.45
CA ARG A 207 13.40 10.31 -7.53
C ARG A 207 12.93 9.68 -6.25
N THR A 208 11.83 8.98 -6.36
CA THR A 208 11.14 8.34 -5.26
C THR A 208 10.89 6.88 -5.58
N GLN A 209 10.83 6.05 -4.55
CA GLN A 209 10.17 4.76 -4.63
C GLN A 209 8.68 5.00 -4.44
N GLY A 210 7.86 4.41 -5.30
CA GLY A 210 6.41 4.50 -5.22
C GLY A 210 5.81 3.17 -4.79
N LEU A 211 4.76 3.24 -3.95
CA LEU A 211 3.85 2.14 -3.64
C LEU A 211 2.47 2.56 -4.12
N VAL A 212 1.84 1.76 -4.98
CA VAL A 212 0.42 1.92 -5.32
C VAL A 212 -0.37 0.88 -4.55
N LEU A 213 -1.29 1.34 -3.70
CA LEU A 213 -2.22 0.54 -2.92
C LEU A 213 -3.59 0.64 -3.57
N GLY A 214 -3.99 -0.44 -4.25
CA GLY A 214 -5.11 -0.43 -5.17
C GLY A 214 -6.48 -0.56 -4.51
N ALA A 215 -6.54 -0.89 -3.21
CA ALA A 215 -7.78 -1.27 -2.52
C ALA A 215 -8.59 -2.26 -3.35
N ASP A 216 -9.89 -2.01 -3.54
CA ASP A 216 -10.75 -2.78 -4.43
C ASP A 216 -11.20 -2.01 -5.67
N ALA A 217 -10.46 -0.95 -6.02
CA ALA A 217 -10.72 -0.19 -7.24
C ALA A 217 -10.81 -1.10 -8.47
N GLN A 218 -11.84 -0.89 -9.29
CA GLN A 218 -12.11 -1.72 -10.47
C GLN A 218 -11.92 -0.91 -11.77
N THR A 219 -12.21 -1.54 -12.88
CA THR A 219 -11.97 -1.00 -14.24
C THR A 219 -12.46 0.44 -14.43
N LEU A 220 -13.63 0.79 -13.88
CA LEU A 220 -14.15 2.16 -14.01
C LEU A 220 -13.29 3.18 -13.25
N SER A 221 -12.90 2.86 -12.01
CA SER A 221 -11.98 3.70 -11.23
C SER A 221 -10.65 3.86 -11.94
N TRP A 222 -10.05 2.75 -12.35
CA TRP A 222 -8.75 2.77 -13.02
C TRP A 222 -8.77 3.52 -14.34
N GLY A 223 -9.87 3.42 -15.11
CA GLY A 223 -10.05 4.24 -16.32
C GLY A 223 -10.00 5.73 -16.03
N GLN A 224 -10.60 6.17 -14.92
CA GLN A 224 -10.52 7.58 -14.49
C GLN A 224 -9.12 7.94 -13.93
N VAL A 225 -8.53 7.09 -13.12
CA VAL A 225 -7.17 7.27 -12.60
C VAL A 225 -6.15 7.40 -13.74
N MET A 226 -6.21 6.52 -14.74
CA MET A 226 -5.31 6.60 -15.90
C MET A 226 -5.49 7.89 -16.71
N SER A 227 -6.71 8.46 -16.73
CA SER A 227 -6.98 9.76 -17.36
C SER A 227 -6.45 10.93 -16.51
N ASP A 228 -6.69 10.90 -15.18
CA ASP A 228 -6.30 11.99 -14.28
C ASP A 228 -4.78 12.05 -14.04
N PHE A 229 -4.12 10.90 -14.08
CA PHE A 229 -2.68 10.73 -13.84
C PHE A 229 -1.93 10.22 -15.08
N ALA A 230 -2.35 10.68 -16.25
CA ALA A 230 -1.74 10.30 -17.52
C ALA A 230 -0.25 10.69 -17.57
N GLU A 231 0.55 9.93 -18.32
CA GLU A 231 1.93 10.25 -18.58
C GLU A 231 2.05 11.60 -19.28
N LEU A 232 2.87 12.49 -18.72
CA LEU A 232 3.07 13.85 -19.26
C LEU A 232 4.20 13.85 -20.28
N ARG A 233 3.86 14.06 -21.53
CA ARG A 233 4.86 14.18 -22.62
C ARG A 233 5.83 15.33 -22.33
N PRO A 234 7.12 15.18 -22.71
CA PRO A 234 8.07 16.29 -22.67
C PRO A 234 7.55 17.49 -23.46
N SER A 235 7.48 18.64 -22.82
CA SER A 235 7.05 19.90 -23.44
C SER A 235 7.75 21.06 -22.76
N ASP A 236 8.14 22.07 -23.53
CA ASP A 236 8.77 23.28 -23.01
C ASP A 236 7.76 24.33 -22.52
N SER A 237 6.48 24.07 -22.71
CA SER A 237 5.41 24.93 -22.18
C SER A 237 5.56 25.14 -20.66
N PRO A 238 5.46 26.39 -20.16
CA PRO A 238 5.52 26.67 -18.72
C PRO A 238 4.48 25.88 -17.92
N VAL A 239 3.27 25.71 -18.45
CA VAL A 239 2.20 24.93 -17.82
C VAL A 239 2.58 23.45 -17.73
N ALA A 240 3.10 22.86 -18.81
CA ALA A 240 3.54 21.48 -18.79
C ALA A 240 4.72 21.26 -17.83
N LYS A 241 5.63 22.23 -17.73
CA LYS A 241 6.71 22.19 -16.71
C LYS A 241 6.14 22.21 -15.30
N GLN A 242 5.18 23.08 -15.00
CA GLN A 242 4.53 23.13 -13.68
C GLN A 242 3.78 21.83 -13.36
N LEU A 243 3.05 21.27 -14.32
CA LEU A 243 2.35 19.99 -14.13
C LEU A 243 3.34 18.85 -13.85
N ARG A 244 4.45 18.75 -14.60
CA ARG A 244 5.49 17.76 -14.34
C ARG A 244 6.18 17.97 -13.00
N MET A 245 6.33 19.22 -12.55
CA MET A 245 6.84 19.50 -11.20
C MET A 245 5.86 19.06 -10.13
N ALA A 246 4.56 19.20 -10.34
CA ALA A 246 3.53 18.84 -9.37
C ALA A 246 3.26 17.32 -9.34
N LEU A 247 3.13 16.67 -10.49
CA LEU A 247 2.67 15.28 -10.62
C LEU A 247 3.81 14.29 -10.93
N GLY A 248 4.96 14.77 -11.40
CA GLY A 248 5.99 13.97 -12.05
C GLY A 248 5.69 13.76 -13.54
N SER A 249 6.62 13.20 -14.29
CA SER A 249 6.41 12.87 -15.72
C SER A 249 5.60 11.59 -15.90
N ASP A 250 5.65 10.69 -14.95
CA ASP A 250 5.01 9.38 -14.95
C ASP A 250 4.30 9.17 -13.59
N PRO A 251 3.11 9.80 -13.41
CA PRO A 251 2.48 9.91 -12.10
C PRO A 251 2.06 8.58 -11.49
N LEU A 252 1.75 7.55 -12.30
CA LEU A 252 1.33 6.22 -11.81
C LEU A 252 2.51 5.28 -11.56
N ARG A 253 3.70 5.56 -12.08
CA ARG A 253 4.85 4.68 -11.90
C ARG A 253 5.13 4.42 -10.43
N ALA A 254 5.24 3.13 -10.08
CA ALA A 254 5.54 2.69 -8.73
C ALA A 254 6.31 1.37 -8.75
N GLN A 255 7.20 1.18 -7.80
CA GLN A 255 8.00 -0.03 -7.69
C GLN A 255 7.28 -1.16 -6.96
N VAL A 256 6.33 -0.80 -6.08
CA VAL A 256 5.50 -1.76 -5.35
C VAL A 256 4.04 -1.51 -5.70
N PHE A 257 3.35 -2.56 -6.07
CA PHE A 257 1.95 -2.53 -6.43
C PHE A 257 1.17 -3.57 -5.62
N LYS A 258 0.32 -3.11 -4.69
CA LYS A 258 -0.72 -3.98 -4.13
C LYS A 258 -1.83 -4.09 -5.17
N VAL A 259 -1.94 -5.26 -5.75
CA VAL A 259 -2.90 -5.55 -6.83
C VAL A 259 -4.32 -5.36 -6.30
N PRO A 260 -5.17 -4.60 -7.01
CA PRO A 260 -6.52 -4.30 -6.54
C PRO A 260 -7.41 -5.52 -6.44
N HIS A 261 -8.37 -5.46 -5.51
CA HIS A 261 -9.47 -6.39 -5.40
C HIS A 261 -9.01 -7.86 -5.41
N HIS A 262 -7.95 -8.15 -4.64
CA HIS A 262 -7.38 -9.49 -4.44
C HIS A 262 -7.03 -10.21 -5.77
N ALA A 263 -6.67 -9.44 -6.80
CA ALA A 263 -6.55 -9.90 -8.18
C ALA A 263 -7.86 -10.47 -8.76
N SER A 264 -8.99 -9.80 -8.49
CA SER A 264 -10.25 -10.03 -9.20
C SER A 264 -10.12 -9.68 -10.68
N LYS A 265 -10.84 -10.40 -11.54
CA LYS A 265 -10.91 -10.14 -12.99
C LYS A 265 -11.37 -8.71 -13.35
N HIS A 266 -11.95 -7.98 -12.39
CA HIS A 266 -12.38 -6.59 -12.56
C HIS A 266 -11.44 -5.58 -11.91
N GLY A 267 -10.46 -6.04 -11.10
CA GLY A 267 -9.56 -5.17 -10.33
C GLY A 267 -8.33 -4.71 -11.11
N VAL A 268 -7.82 -5.52 -12.01
CA VAL A 268 -6.58 -5.24 -12.73
C VAL A 268 -6.68 -5.68 -14.17
N ASN A 269 -6.03 -4.90 -15.04
CA ASN A 269 -5.82 -5.22 -16.45
C ASN A 269 -4.36 -4.97 -16.83
N LEU A 270 -3.98 -5.41 -18.02
CA LEU A 270 -2.63 -5.34 -18.55
C LEU A 270 -2.15 -3.88 -18.62
N GLU A 271 -2.96 -2.98 -19.15
CA GLU A 271 -2.62 -1.57 -19.36
C GLU A 271 -2.30 -0.83 -18.05
N LEU A 272 -3.02 -1.17 -16.96
CA LEU A 272 -2.73 -0.60 -15.63
C LEU A 272 -1.35 -1.02 -15.14
N VAL A 273 -0.99 -2.30 -15.28
CA VAL A 273 0.32 -2.81 -14.86
C VAL A 273 1.45 -2.21 -15.70
N GLU A 274 1.23 -2.06 -17.01
CA GLU A 274 2.18 -1.42 -17.93
C GLU A 274 2.40 0.07 -17.59
N LEU A 275 1.40 0.77 -17.06
CA LEU A 275 1.54 2.15 -16.60
C LEU A 275 2.26 2.24 -15.25
N ILE A 276 1.94 1.36 -14.31
CA ILE A 276 2.58 1.34 -12.98
C ILE A 276 4.03 0.86 -13.08
N LYS A 277 4.32 -0.10 -13.95
CA LYS A 277 5.65 -0.72 -14.14
C LYS A 277 6.28 -1.20 -12.82
N PRO A 278 5.57 -2.04 -12.05
CA PRO A 278 6.05 -2.46 -10.75
C PRO A 278 7.20 -3.47 -10.88
N SER A 279 8.07 -3.50 -9.90
CA SER A 279 9.05 -4.57 -9.71
C SER A 279 8.62 -5.57 -8.65
N LEU A 280 7.62 -5.20 -7.84
CA LEU A 280 6.92 -6.06 -6.88
C LEU A 280 5.42 -5.88 -7.04
N SER A 281 4.70 -6.95 -7.31
CA SER A 281 3.24 -7.02 -7.32
C SER A 281 2.78 -7.90 -6.16
N LEU A 282 2.03 -7.34 -5.24
CA LEU A 282 1.61 -8.00 -4.02
C LEU A 282 0.11 -8.29 -4.06
N ILE A 283 -0.29 -9.52 -3.78
CA ILE A 283 -1.67 -9.97 -3.86
C ILE A 283 -2.09 -10.51 -2.49
N SER A 284 -3.06 -9.85 -1.87
CA SER A 284 -3.76 -10.38 -0.69
C SER A 284 -4.85 -11.33 -1.15
N CYS A 285 -4.79 -12.59 -0.75
CA CYS A 285 -5.79 -13.57 -1.15
C CYS A 285 -5.71 -14.84 -0.29
N ALA A 286 -6.81 -15.61 -0.30
CA ALA A 286 -6.86 -16.99 0.20
C ALA A 286 -7.16 -17.92 -0.99
N PRO A 287 -6.15 -18.46 -1.69
CA PRO A 287 -6.37 -19.38 -2.79
C PRO A 287 -7.26 -20.55 -2.36
N GLY A 288 -8.33 -20.82 -3.12
CA GLY A 288 -9.35 -21.79 -2.73
C GLY A 288 -10.46 -21.21 -1.85
N GLY A 289 -10.39 -19.93 -1.45
CA GLY A 289 -11.41 -19.23 -0.69
C GLY A 289 -12.75 -19.07 -1.45
N ARG A 290 -13.73 -18.47 -0.77
CA ARG A 290 -15.12 -18.33 -1.26
C ARG A 290 -15.23 -17.63 -2.61
N TYR A 291 -14.37 -16.64 -2.86
CA TYR A 291 -14.41 -15.81 -4.07
C TYR A 291 -13.49 -16.30 -5.16
N HIS A 292 -12.75 -17.38 -4.90
CA HIS A 292 -11.79 -17.96 -5.85
C HIS A 292 -10.68 -16.98 -6.29
N PHE A 293 -10.30 -16.05 -5.42
CA PHE A 293 -9.16 -15.18 -5.67
C PHE A 293 -7.82 -15.93 -5.52
N PRO A 294 -6.79 -15.56 -6.30
CA PRO A 294 -6.81 -14.63 -7.42
C PRO A 294 -7.44 -15.25 -8.67
N HIS A 295 -8.15 -14.47 -9.48
CA HIS A 295 -8.69 -14.95 -10.75
C HIS A 295 -7.58 -15.12 -11.79
N THR A 296 -7.62 -16.22 -12.54
CA THR A 296 -6.60 -16.53 -13.57
C THR A 296 -6.39 -15.41 -14.58
N VAL A 297 -7.47 -14.76 -15.05
CA VAL A 297 -7.36 -13.63 -16.01
C VAL A 297 -6.56 -12.46 -15.41
N ALA A 298 -6.76 -12.15 -14.14
CA ALA A 298 -6.02 -11.09 -13.47
C ALA A 298 -4.55 -11.47 -13.26
N GLN A 299 -4.28 -12.72 -12.84
CA GLN A 299 -2.92 -13.22 -12.70
C GLN A 299 -2.15 -13.17 -14.02
N GLU A 300 -2.77 -13.66 -15.11
CA GLU A 300 -2.14 -13.64 -16.44
C GLU A 300 -1.93 -12.21 -16.95
N SER A 301 -2.86 -11.27 -16.68
CA SER A 301 -2.66 -9.85 -17.03
C SER A 301 -1.44 -9.24 -16.31
N VAL A 302 -1.28 -9.55 -15.03
CA VAL A 302 -0.10 -9.09 -14.27
C VAL A 302 1.18 -9.75 -14.79
N ARG A 303 1.14 -11.05 -15.05
CA ARG A 303 2.29 -11.83 -15.53
C ARG A 303 2.73 -11.36 -16.90
N GLU A 304 1.82 -11.24 -17.86
CA GLU A 304 2.08 -10.78 -19.23
C GLU A 304 2.74 -9.39 -19.26
N ALA A 305 2.17 -8.44 -18.48
CA ALA A 305 2.73 -7.11 -18.39
C ALA A 305 4.15 -7.09 -17.78
N LEU A 306 4.40 -7.89 -16.75
CA LEU A 306 5.72 -7.96 -16.12
C LEU A 306 6.75 -8.69 -16.99
N GLU A 307 6.36 -9.71 -17.75
CA GLU A 307 7.21 -10.35 -18.74
C GLU A 307 7.59 -9.39 -19.87
N ALA A 308 6.65 -8.57 -20.34
CA ALA A 308 6.91 -7.54 -21.36
C ALA A 308 7.87 -6.44 -20.86
N ILE A 309 7.77 -6.05 -19.59
CA ILE A 309 8.66 -5.07 -18.95
C ILE A 309 10.07 -5.65 -18.74
N ALA A 310 10.17 -6.95 -18.43
CA ALA A 310 11.42 -7.63 -18.20
C ALA A 310 12.12 -7.96 -19.53
N THR A 311 12.87 -7.05 -20.10
CA THR A 311 13.57 -7.08 -21.41
C THR A 311 14.44 -8.32 -21.72
N THR A 312 14.36 -9.39 -20.97
CA THR A 312 15.12 -10.64 -21.16
C THR A 312 14.20 -11.75 -21.65
N GLY A 313 14.35 -12.16 -22.88
CA GLY A 313 13.53 -13.10 -23.66
C GLY A 313 13.26 -14.53 -23.13
N ALA A 314 13.15 -14.74 -21.83
CA ALA A 314 12.68 -15.98 -21.23
C ALA A 314 11.16 -15.86 -20.99
N THR A 315 10.37 -16.66 -21.69
CA THR A 315 8.93 -16.83 -21.48
C THR A 315 8.68 -17.82 -20.34
N HIS A 316 7.56 -17.63 -19.62
CA HIS A 316 7.11 -18.51 -18.53
C HIS A 316 8.03 -18.57 -17.29
N ARG A 317 8.35 -17.41 -16.73
CA ARG A 317 9.05 -17.33 -15.43
C ARG A 317 8.10 -17.65 -14.27
N PRO A 318 8.60 -18.26 -13.17
CA PRO A 318 7.85 -18.36 -11.93
C PRO A 318 7.43 -16.98 -11.40
N ASP A 319 6.27 -16.90 -10.75
CA ASP A 319 5.71 -15.65 -10.22
C ASP A 319 6.71 -14.87 -9.35
N HIS A 320 7.42 -15.54 -8.47
CA HIS A 320 8.41 -14.91 -7.60
C HIS A 320 9.62 -14.32 -8.35
N ASP A 321 9.99 -14.86 -9.51
CA ASP A 321 11.06 -14.30 -10.37
C ASP A 321 10.57 -13.08 -11.17
N LEU A 322 9.25 -12.96 -11.37
CA LEU A 322 8.59 -11.77 -11.90
C LEU A 322 8.30 -10.72 -10.81
N GLY A 323 8.52 -11.04 -9.54
CA GLY A 323 8.20 -10.18 -8.41
C GLY A 323 6.74 -10.23 -7.97
N ILE A 324 6.00 -11.30 -8.32
CA ILE A 324 4.62 -11.51 -7.87
C ILE A 324 4.64 -12.33 -6.59
N HIS A 325 4.03 -11.80 -5.52
CA HIS A 325 3.97 -12.43 -4.21
C HIS A 325 2.55 -12.41 -3.64
N TYR A 326 2.16 -13.51 -3.01
CA TYR A 326 0.82 -13.72 -2.45
C TYR A 326 0.89 -13.82 -0.92
N THR A 327 -0.12 -13.33 -0.19
CA THR A 327 -0.21 -13.52 1.27
C THR A 327 -0.71 -14.91 1.64
N GLY A 328 -1.70 -15.43 0.91
CA GLY A 328 -2.30 -16.72 1.17
C GLY A 328 -1.47 -17.90 0.64
N SER A 329 -1.73 -19.07 1.20
CA SER A 329 -1.26 -20.36 0.68
C SER A 329 -2.46 -21.19 0.19
N SER A 330 -2.23 -22.14 -0.71
CA SER A 330 -3.19 -23.20 -0.94
C SER A 330 -3.16 -24.19 0.23
N ASP A 331 -4.27 -24.88 0.49
CA ASP A 331 -4.34 -25.92 1.55
C ASP A 331 -3.31 -27.06 1.37
N THR A 332 -2.66 -27.13 0.22
CA THR A 332 -1.62 -28.10 -0.11
C THR A 332 -0.20 -27.63 0.22
N ASP A 333 -0.02 -26.38 0.66
CA ASP A 333 1.29 -25.82 0.97
C ASP A 333 1.67 -26.17 2.42
N GLU A 334 2.73 -26.96 2.60
CA GLU A 334 3.29 -27.29 3.93
C GLU A 334 3.78 -26.04 4.68
N ARG A 335 3.98 -24.91 4.00
CA ARG A 335 4.45 -23.65 4.59
C ARG A 335 3.60 -22.49 4.07
N PRO A 336 2.77 -21.90 4.94
CA PRO A 336 1.98 -20.73 4.56
C PRO A 336 2.90 -19.59 4.10
N LEU A 337 2.48 -18.86 3.05
CA LEU A 337 3.22 -17.71 2.56
C LEU A 337 3.23 -16.59 3.60
N GLY A 338 2.08 -16.30 4.21
CA GLY A 338 1.95 -15.37 5.33
C GLY A 338 2.03 -13.89 4.94
N SER A 339 1.99 -13.05 5.94
CA SER A 339 2.14 -11.61 5.78
C SER A 339 3.46 -11.24 5.10
N ILE A 340 3.45 -10.10 4.41
CA ILE A 340 4.58 -9.57 3.65
C ILE A 340 5.00 -8.24 4.26
N ALA A 341 6.31 -7.99 4.41
CA ALA A 341 6.82 -6.64 4.60
C ALA A 341 7.77 -6.27 3.48
N VAL A 342 7.64 -5.03 2.98
CA VAL A 342 8.59 -4.42 2.05
C VAL A 342 9.28 -3.27 2.76
N VAL A 343 10.60 -3.35 2.86
CA VAL A 343 11.45 -2.34 3.51
C VAL A 343 12.11 -1.49 2.43
N ILE A 344 11.99 -0.19 2.54
CA ILE A 344 12.59 0.80 1.63
C ILE A 344 13.54 1.67 2.43
N SER A 345 14.83 1.66 2.06
CA SER A 345 15.86 2.45 2.75
C SER A 345 15.63 3.96 2.62
N PRO A 346 16.18 4.80 3.53
CA PRO A 346 16.04 6.25 3.50
C PRO A 346 16.51 6.92 2.21
N THR A 347 17.46 6.29 1.51
CA THR A 347 17.93 6.75 0.20
C THR A 347 17.01 6.32 -0.95
N GLY A 348 16.04 5.45 -0.70
CA GLY A 348 15.21 4.82 -1.73
C GLY A 348 15.98 3.85 -2.63
N ARG A 349 17.26 3.56 -2.35
CA ARG A 349 18.12 2.74 -3.22
C ARG A 349 17.98 1.24 -2.95
N LYS A 350 17.69 0.85 -1.71
CA LYS A 350 17.55 -0.55 -1.30
C LYS A 350 16.12 -0.85 -0.97
N ARG A 351 15.66 -2.00 -1.42
CA ARG A 351 14.38 -2.61 -1.04
C ARG A 351 14.64 -4.05 -0.65
N SER A 352 13.91 -4.51 0.35
CA SER A 352 13.91 -5.92 0.72
C SER A 352 12.48 -6.38 0.95
N LEU A 353 12.23 -7.66 0.72
CA LEU A 353 10.94 -8.30 0.94
C LEU A 353 11.08 -9.37 2.00
N TRP A 354 10.21 -9.32 3.00
CA TRP A 354 10.15 -10.27 4.11
C TRP A 354 8.84 -11.03 4.11
N ARG A 355 8.88 -12.29 4.54
CA ARG A 355 7.74 -13.19 4.67
C ARG A 355 7.69 -13.72 6.09
N PHE A 356 6.50 -13.82 6.67
CA PHE A 356 6.37 -14.22 8.08
C PHE A 356 5.79 -15.63 8.26
N GLY A 357 5.09 -16.16 7.27
CA GLY A 357 4.57 -17.54 7.31
C GLY A 357 3.37 -17.72 8.26
N ASP A 358 2.76 -16.63 8.68
CA ASP A 358 1.61 -16.59 9.57
C ASP A 358 0.31 -16.91 8.82
N ARG A 359 -0.66 -17.48 9.52
CA ARG A 359 -2.03 -17.70 9.04
C ARG A 359 -2.91 -16.47 9.27
N PRO A 360 -4.11 -16.39 8.64
CA PRO A 360 -5.00 -15.24 8.81
C PRO A 360 -5.39 -14.94 10.27
N ASP A 361 -5.49 -15.95 11.10
CA ASP A 361 -5.88 -15.89 12.52
C ASP A 361 -4.68 -15.82 13.48
N GLU A 362 -3.45 -15.91 12.96
CA GLU A 362 -2.23 -15.87 13.77
C GLU A 362 -1.62 -14.46 13.79
N PRO A 363 -0.95 -14.04 14.88
CA PRO A 363 -0.19 -12.80 14.92
C PRO A 363 1.04 -12.90 13.99
N VAL A 364 1.50 -11.75 13.49
CA VAL A 364 2.71 -11.67 12.67
C VAL A 364 3.95 -11.83 13.54
N PRO A 365 4.80 -12.86 13.32
CA PRO A 365 5.99 -13.09 14.14
C PRO A 365 7.15 -12.17 13.74
N VAL A 366 7.10 -10.90 14.13
CA VAL A 366 8.09 -9.87 13.73
C VAL A 366 9.54 -10.19 14.14
N GLY A 367 9.75 -11.00 15.20
CA GLY A 367 11.08 -11.49 15.60
C GLY A 367 11.59 -12.69 14.80
N ALA A 368 10.81 -13.23 13.85
CA ALA A 368 11.15 -14.46 13.12
C ALA A 368 10.72 -14.41 11.65
N GLY A 369 11.19 -13.42 10.92
CA GLY A 369 10.91 -13.25 9.49
C GLY A 369 11.84 -14.09 8.59
N ARG A 370 11.49 -14.15 7.31
CA ARG A 370 12.32 -14.74 6.25
C ARG A 370 12.54 -13.71 5.14
N LEU A 371 13.79 -13.28 4.97
CA LEU A 371 14.19 -12.38 3.90
C LEU A 371 14.16 -13.13 2.57
N PHE A 372 13.48 -12.59 1.57
CA PHE A 372 13.47 -13.13 0.22
C PHE A 372 14.78 -12.78 -0.50
N LEU A 373 15.48 -13.82 -0.97
CA LEU A 373 16.70 -13.73 -1.75
C LEU A 373 16.37 -13.79 -3.24
N GLY A 374 15.63 -12.80 -3.72
CA GLY A 374 15.29 -12.67 -5.12
C GLY A 374 16.31 -11.84 -5.90
N LYS A 375 16.01 -11.63 -7.17
CA LYS A 375 16.72 -10.67 -8.03
C LYS A 375 16.85 -9.34 -7.28
N ASP A 376 18.02 -8.75 -7.32
CA ASP A 376 18.34 -7.50 -6.64
C ASP A 376 17.21 -6.47 -6.77
N LEU A 377 16.49 -6.25 -5.66
CA LEU A 377 15.42 -5.26 -5.57
C LEU A 377 16.00 -3.84 -5.41
N SER A 378 17.33 -3.73 -5.34
CA SER A 378 18.00 -2.44 -5.33
C SER A 378 17.81 -1.77 -6.68
N ALA A 379 17.11 -0.66 -6.71
CA ALA A 379 17.10 0.21 -7.86
C ALA A 379 18.37 1.05 -7.81
N GLU A 380 19.19 1.03 -8.86
CA GLU A 380 20.14 2.10 -9.09
C GLU A 380 19.33 3.38 -9.34
N LEU A 381 19.06 4.11 -8.28
CA LEU A 381 18.64 5.49 -8.39
C LEU A 381 19.91 6.30 -8.66
N PRO A 382 20.03 6.97 -9.82
CA PRO A 382 21.16 7.82 -10.07
C PRO A 382 21.28 8.91 -9.00
N THR A 383 22.50 9.34 -8.75
CA THR A 383 22.87 10.39 -7.83
C THR A 383 22.05 11.68 -7.98
N GLU A 384 21.68 12.23 -6.86
CA GLU A 384 20.98 13.46 -6.51
C GLU A 384 20.70 14.49 -7.62
N ASP A 385 19.43 14.59 -8.00
CA ASP A 385 18.86 15.82 -8.56
C ASP A 385 17.80 16.34 -7.59
N VAL A 386 18.19 17.31 -6.77
CA VAL A 386 17.28 18.03 -5.87
C VAL A 386 16.70 19.20 -6.63
N GLU A 387 15.43 19.13 -6.99
CA GLU A 387 14.69 20.30 -7.43
C GLU A 387 14.08 21.00 -6.22
N THR A 388 14.53 22.22 -5.96
CA THR A 388 13.99 23.01 -4.86
C THR A 388 12.60 23.54 -5.25
N VAL A 389 11.56 22.85 -4.86
CA VAL A 389 10.19 23.38 -4.85
C VAL A 389 9.85 23.71 -3.41
N VAL A 390 9.60 24.97 -3.13
CA VAL A 390 9.05 25.40 -1.84
C VAL A 390 7.55 25.11 -1.90
N LEU A 391 7.10 24.15 -1.11
CA LEU A 391 5.69 23.84 -0.89
C LEU A 391 5.15 24.68 0.26
#